data_fb939010fa877f4b4534857001625767
#
_entry.id   fb939010fa877f4b4534857001625767
#
_cell.length_a   1.000
_cell.length_b   1.000
_cell.length_c   1.000
_cell.angle_alpha   90.00
_cell.angle_beta   90.00
_cell.angle_gamma   90.00
#
_symmetry.space_group_name_H-M   'P 1'
#
loop_
_entity.id
_entity.type
_entity.pdbx_description
1 polymer ?
#
loop_
_entity_poly.entity_id
_entity_poly.type
_entity_poly.pdbx_seq_one_letter_code
_entity_poly.pdbx_strand_id
1 'polypeptide(L)'
;MFARVLLASESLDEASLAQRLGLRTINLDSVNRVRQRMWQRLLDNYNAAQQSCDQDASFCFLVEDMPTLREQAAKFQISEDSYYIRWAEPSRLFHSQYLDEQLRKAALFPQTSSEVDRFGDFERNGQAMHDRLFLLTFDSAANALPDNTAWVSEYLRKANMSGTFFVLGKDIQARLTERSVANLQSTYSAQCVGVQGWEFRSHSHWQDWQDSVRRSVELVKGKLPENFVPLFRPPDGQRRSDAEGFFKAQGLQVALWDIDAQDGAGKLKANQSAQRVLTLMLLWRHGVINFNVKQDGVKTALPWLMTQTSQSGIGWEDCQDGFR
;
A
#
# COMPACT_ATOMS: atom_id res chain seq x y z
N MET A 1 -17.94 3.81 -9.97
CA MET A 1 -17.46 2.66 -10.80
C MET A 1 -17.00 1.49 -9.92
N PHE A 2 -16.05 1.66 -9.01
CA PHE A 2 -15.54 0.54 -8.17
C PHE A 2 -16.66 -0.11 -7.33
N ALA A 3 -17.52 0.66 -6.66
CA ALA A 3 -18.65 0.13 -5.91
C ALA A 3 -19.57 -0.77 -6.76
N ARG A 4 -19.80 -0.42 -8.02
CA ARG A 4 -20.60 -1.25 -8.96
C ARG A 4 -19.88 -2.56 -9.29
N VAL A 5 -18.56 -2.52 -9.49
CA VAL A 5 -17.75 -3.73 -9.73
C VAL A 5 -17.74 -4.64 -8.51
N LEU A 6 -17.62 -4.05 -7.31
CA LEU A 6 -17.66 -4.77 -6.04
C LEU A 6 -19.03 -5.45 -5.85
N LEU A 7 -20.12 -4.73 -6.07
CA LEU A 7 -21.49 -5.27 -5.99
C LEU A 7 -21.68 -6.44 -6.97
N ALA A 8 -21.24 -6.29 -8.22
CA ALA A 8 -21.32 -7.36 -9.22
C ALA A 8 -20.52 -8.61 -8.83
N SER A 9 -19.43 -8.46 -8.06
CA SER A 9 -18.67 -9.61 -7.58
C SER A 9 -19.41 -10.45 -6.54
N GLU A 10 -20.35 -9.87 -5.81
CA GLU A 10 -21.11 -10.54 -4.76
C GLU A 10 -22.23 -11.43 -5.31
N SER A 11 -22.66 -11.20 -6.55
CA SER A 11 -23.65 -12.05 -7.22
C SER A 11 -23.08 -13.36 -7.76
N LEU A 12 -21.75 -13.55 -7.71
CA LEU A 12 -21.10 -14.78 -8.13
C LEU A 12 -21.13 -15.82 -7.01
N ASP A 13 -21.59 -17.03 -7.35
CA ASP A 13 -21.42 -18.18 -6.48
C ASP A 13 -19.92 -18.58 -6.35
N GLU A 14 -19.63 -19.48 -5.41
CA GLU A 14 -18.25 -19.91 -5.14
C GLU A 14 -17.56 -20.47 -6.38
N ALA A 15 -18.24 -21.28 -7.19
CA ALA A 15 -17.67 -21.91 -8.37
C ALA A 15 -17.35 -20.88 -9.45
N SER A 16 -18.29 -19.98 -9.74
CA SER A 16 -18.12 -18.88 -10.70
C SER A 16 -17.02 -17.90 -10.27
N LEU A 17 -16.94 -17.61 -8.96
CA LEU A 17 -15.88 -16.76 -8.43
C LEU A 17 -14.51 -17.46 -8.52
N ALA A 18 -14.41 -18.75 -8.17
CA ALA A 18 -13.18 -19.52 -8.30
C ALA A 18 -12.69 -19.53 -9.76
N GLN A 19 -13.60 -19.77 -10.71
CA GLN A 19 -13.31 -19.73 -12.16
C GLN A 19 -12.81 -18.35 -12.59
N ARG A 20 -13.49 -17.27 -12.19
CA ARG A 20 -13.08 -15.90 -12.48
C ARG A 20 -11.69 -15.57 -11.95
N LEU A 21 -11.38 -16.03 -10.76
CA LEU A 21 -10.08 -15.82 -10.12
C LEU A 21 -9.00 -16.78 -10.63
N GLY A 22 -9.33 -17.75 -11.51
CA GLY A 22 -8.41 -18.77 -12.01
C GLY A 22 -7.90 -19.71 -10.90
N LEU A 23 -8.77 -20.08 -9.97
CA LEU A 23 -8.48 -20.93 -8.80
C LEU A 23 -9.32 -22.20 -8.83
N ARG A 24 -8.83 -23.27 -8.21
CA ARG A 24 -9.59 -24.51 -8.04
C ARG A 24 -10.49 -24.46 -6.80
N THR A 25 -10.01 -23.86 -5.76
CA THR A 25 -10.69 -23.68 -4.48
C THR A 25 -10.41 -22.27 -3.96
N ILE A 26 -11.34 -21.73 -3.20
CA ILE A 26 -11.21 -20.41 -2.60
C ILE A 26 -11.58 -20.44 -1.12
N ASN A 27 -11.00 -19.55 -0.33
CA ASN A 27 -11.47 -19.25 1.02
C ASN A 27 -12.55 -18.17 0.93
N LEU A 28 -13.81 -18.58 0.80
CA LEU A 28 -14.94 -17.67 0.60
C LEU A 28 -15.14 -16.72 1.79
N ASP A 29 -14.90 -17.18 3.03
CA ASP A 29 -15.01 -16.33 4.23
C ASP A 29 -13.98 -15.19 4.19
N SER A 30 -12.76 -15.50 3.79
CA SER A 30 -11.72 -14.47 3.63
C SER A 30 -12.07 -13.47 2.52
N VAL A 31 -12.56 -13.95 1.40
CA VAL A 31 -13.04 -13.11 0.29
C VAL A 31 -14.15 -12.18 0.76
N ASN A 32 -15.14 -12.71 1.51
CA ASN A 32 -16.27 -11.91 1.97
C ASN A 32 -15.83 -10.87 3.03
N ARG A 33 -14.87 -11.19 3.90
CA ARG A 33 -14.29 -10.19 4.82
C ARG A 33 -13.65 -9.03 4.05
N VAL A 34 -12.90 -9.32 2.99
CA VAL A 34 -12.29 -8.29 2.12
C VAL A 34 -13.36 -7.44 1.45
N ARG A 35 -14.41 -8.04 0.89
CA ARG A 35 -15.55 -7.32 0.31
C ARG A 35 -16.19 -6.36 1.32
N GLN A 36 -16.48 -6.84 2.53
CA GLN A 36 -17.08 -6.01 3.59
C GLN A 36 -16.20 -4.81 3.96
N ARG A 37 -14.88 -5.02 4.08
CA ARG A 37 -13.95 -3.93 4.36
C ARG A 37 -13.87 -2.90 3.22
N MET A 38 -13.88 -3.35 1.98
CA MET A 38 -13.91 -2.46 0.83
C MET A 38 -15.19 -1.62 0.82
N TRP A 39 -16.33 -2.21 1.14
CA TRP A 39 -17.59 -1.47 1.29
C TRP A 39 -17.51 -0.45 2.41
N GLN A 40 -17.01 -0.82 3.59
CA GLN A 40 -16.87 0.12 4.70
C GLN A 40 -15.95 1.27 4.32
N ARG A 41 -14.79 0.97 3.72
CA ARG A 41 -13.85 2.00 3.28
C ARG A 41 -14.45 2.93 2.22
N LEU A 42 -15.28 2.41 1.32
CA LEU A 42 -16.00 3.24 0.36
C LEU A 42 -17.00 4.18 1.07
N LEU A 43 -17.74 3.69 2.04
CA LEU A 43 -18.68 4.51 2.81
C LEU A 43 -17.95 5.62 3.56
N ASP A 44 -16.85 5.28 4.24
CA ASP A 44 -16.01 6.25 4.95
C ASP A 44 -15.47 7.33 3.99
N ASN A 45 -15.02 6.92 2.79
CA ASN A 45 -14.50 7.82 1.77
C ASN A 45 -15.60 8.74 1.19
N TYR A 46 -16.82 8.24 1.00
CA TYR A 46 -17.95 9.08 0.60
C TYR A 46 -18.26 10.11 1.67
N ASN A 47 -18.30 9.71 2.93
CA ASN A 47 -18.55 10.62 4.06
C ASN A 47 -17.45 11.69 4.18
N ALA A 48 -16.17 11.31 4.01
CA ALA A 48 -15.07 12.26 3.99
C ALA A 48 -15.15 13.22 2.78
N ALA A 49 -15.51 12.72 1.60
CA ALA A 49 -15.68 13.54 0.40
C ALA A 49 -16.81 14.55 0.55
N GLN A 50 -17.89 14.17 1.21
CA GLN A 50 -19.07 15.01 1.41
C GLN A 50 -18.75 16.28 2.24
N GLN A 51 -17.82 16.19 3.19
CA GLN A 51 -17.35 17.35 3.96
C GLN A 51 -16.67 18.41 3.09
N SER A 52 -16.22 18.06 1.90
CA SER A 52 -15.55 18.96 0.94
C SER A 52 -16.49 19.43 -0.19
N CYS A 53 -17.78 19.08 -0.13
CA CYS A 53 -18.73 19.28 -1.22
C CYS A 53 -19.19 20.72 -1.44
N ASP A 54 -18.92 21.65 -0.54
CA ASP A 54 -19.36 23.04 -0.64
C ASP A 54 -18.82 23.77 -1.89
N GLN A 55 -17.80 23.19 -2.55
CA GLN A 55 -17.15 23.80 -3.72
C GLN A 55 -17.68 23.30 -5.07
N ASP A 56 -18.29 22.12 -5.13
CA ASP A 56 -18.88 21.55 -6.36
C ASP A 56 -20.06 20.63 -6.03
N ALA A 57 -21.25 21.21 -5.98
CA ALA A 57 -22.49 20.50 -5.64
C ALA A 57 -22.90 19.43 -6.67
N SER A 58 -22.29 19.39 -7.86
CA SER A 58 -22.69 18.47 -8.94
C SER A 58 -22.36 17.00 -8.66
N PHE A 59 -21.42 16.74 -7.73
CA PHE A 59 -21.01 15.39 -7.33
C PHE A 59 -21.44 15.02 -5.90
N CYS A 60 -22.18 15.91 -5.23
CA CYS A 60 -22.60 15.73 -3.85
C CYS A 60 -23.96 15.06 -3.78
N PHE A 61 -23.98 13.80 -3.50
CA PHE A 61 -25.18 13.09 -3.08
C PHE A 61 -24.95 12.45 -1.73
N LEU A 62 -25.99 12.51 -0.91
CA LEU A 62 -25.93 11.97 0.45
C LEU A 62 -25.89 10.45 0.40
N VAL A 63 -24.88 9.86 1.03
CA VAL A 63 -24.79 8.42 1.31
C VAL A 63 -24.70 8.25 2.82
N GLU A 64 -25.85 8.03 3.45
CA GLU A 64 -25.95 7.96 4.91
C GLU A 64 -25.46 6.62 5.47
N ASP A 65 -25.72 5.55 4.72
CA ASP A 65 -25.47 4.19 5.20
C ASP A 65 -25.09 3.22 4.07
N MET A 66 -24.74 2.01 4.45
CA MET A 66 -24.35 0.94 3.53
C MET A 66 -25.46 0.54 2.54
N PRO A 67 -26.73 0.38 2.94
CA PRO A 67 -27.83 0.14 2.00
C PRO A 67 -27.94 1.20 0.92
N THR A 68 -27.90 2.48 1.29
CA THR A 68 -27.92 3.61 0.35
C THR A 68 -26.73 3.57 -0.61
N LEU A 69 -25.51 3.29 -0.12
CA LEU A 69 -24.33 3.15 -0.98
C LEU A 69 -24.49 2.03 -2.01
N ARG A 70 -25.01 0.88 -1.59
CA ARG A 70 -25.26 -0.26 -2.49
C ARG A 70 -26.33 0.03 -3.52
N GLU A 71 -27.39 0.73 -3.15
CA GLU A 71 -28.46 1.17 -4.06
C GLU A 71 -27.89 2.13 -5.11
N GLN A 72 -27.10 3.13 -4.71
CA GLN A 72 -26.44 4.05 -5.64
C GLN A 72 -25.47 3.32 -6.56
N ALA A 73 -24.70 2.34 -6.05
CA ALA A 73 -23.82 1.51 -6.86
C ALA A 73 -24.58 0.70 -7.93
N ALA A 74 -25.74 0.15 -7.57
CA ALA A 74 -26.60 -0.61 -8.50
C ALA A 74 -27.15 0.28 -9.62
N LYS A 75 -27.55 1.51 -9.29
CA LYS A 75 -28.13 2.49 -10.23
C LYS A 75 -27.07 3.25 -11.03
N PHE A 76 -25.77 3.16 -10.65
CA PHE A 76 -24.71 3.95 -11.26
C PHE A 76 -24.57 3.66 -12.76
N GLN A 77 -24.74 4.69 -13.55
CA GLN A 77 -24.53 4.67 -15.01
C GLN A 77 -23.85 5.99 -15.42
N ILE A 78 -22.96 5.91 -16.41
CA ILE A 78 -22.37 7.09 -17.03
C ILE A 78 -23.20 7.36 -18.29
N SER A 79 -23.80 8.55 -18.38
CA SER A 79 -24.56 8.98 -19.55
C SER A 79 -23.66 8.95 -20.80
N GLU A 80 -24.22 8.57 -21.95
CA GLU A 80 -23.53 8.59 -23.25
C GLU A 80 -23.05 10.00 -23.62
N ASP A 81 -23.78 11.03 -23.20
CA ASP A 81 -23.44 12.44 -23.43
C ASP A 81 -22.43 12.99 -22.41
N SER A 82 -22.04 12.20 -21.41
CA SER A 82 -21.12 12.66 -20.38
C SER A 82 -19.70 12.81 -20.94
N TYR A 83 -19.03 13.90 -20.52
CA TYR A 83 -17.60 14.08 -20.76
C TYR A 83 -16.77 12.87 -20.31
N TYR A 84 -17.24 12.13 -19.30
CA TYR A 84 -16.54 10.98 -18.71
C TYR A 84 -16.79 9.66 -19.44
N ILE A 85 -17.65 9.61 -20.46
CA ILE A 85 -18.00 8.34 -21.14
C ILE A 85 -16.78 7.60 -21.72
N ARG A 86 -15.80 8.34 -22.24
CA ARG A 86 -14.57 7.77 -22.81
C ARG A 86 -13.69 7.06 -21.79
N TRP A 87 -13.84 7.34 -20.50
CA TRP A 87 -13.10 6.67 -19.41
C TRP A 87 -13.91 5.57 -18.73
N ALA A 88 -15.17 5.40 -19.07
CA ALA A 88 -16.06 4.44 -18.42
C ALA A 88 -15.53 3.02 -18.52
N GLU A 89 -15.19 2.57 -19.71
CA GLU A 89 -14.70 1.20 -19.95
C GLU A 89 -13.27 0.99 -19.43
N PRO A 90 -12.28 1.85 -19.67
CA PRO A 90 -10.96 1.73 -19.04
C PRO A 90 -11.02 1.72 -17.51
N SER A 91 -11.87 2.57 -16.90
CA SER A 91 -12.07 2.60 -15.45
C SER A 91 -12.71 1.31 -14.93
N ARG A 92 -13.73 0.79 -15.62
CA ARG A 92 -14.37 -0.48 -15.27
C ARG A 92 -13.37 -1.63 -15.30
N LEU A 93 -12.56 -1.72 -16.36
CA LEU A 93 -11.53 -2.75 -16.51
C LEU A 93 -10.49 -2.66 -15.41
N PHE A 94 -9.97 -1.47 -15.12
CA PHE A 94 -9.01 -1.27 -14.05
C PHE A 94 -9.57 -1.72 -12.70
N HIS A 95 -10.76 -1.28 -12.34
CA HIS A 95 -11.39 -1.62 -11.07
C HIS A 95 -11.74 -3.10 -10.96
N SER A 96 -12.14 -3.75 -12.07
CA SER A 96 -12.34 -5.21 -12.09
C SER A 96 -11.06 -5.97 -11.85
N GLN A 97 -9.98 -5.60 -12.53
CA GLN A 97 -8.67 -6.23 -12.35
C GLN A 97 -8.12 -6.02 -10.94
N TYR A 98 -8.21 -4.80 -10.41
CA TYR A 98 -7.79 -4.50 -9.05
C TYR A 98 -8.58 -5.32 -8.02
N LEU A 99 -9.91 -5.37 -8.15
CA LEU A 99 -10.75 -6.19 -7.26
C LEU A 99 -10.36 -7.68 -7.34
N ASP A 100 -10.23 -8.22 -8.56
CA ASP A 100 -9.86 -9.63 -8.76
C ASP A 100 -8.49 -9.96 -8.16
N GLU A 101 -7.52 -9.05 -8.24
CA GLU A 101 -6.22 -9.19 -7.55
C GLU A 101 -6.39 -9.31 -6.04
N GLN A 102 -7.19 -8.42 -5.43
CA GLN A 102 -7.40 -8.43 -3.97
C GLN A 102 -8.16 -9.66 -3.52
N LEU A 103 -9.24 -10.04 -4.24
CA LEU A 103 -10.01 -11.24 -3.92
C LEU A 103 -9.20 -12.52 -4.13
N ARG A 104 -8.31 -12.56 -5.15
CA ARG A 104 -7.41 -13.68 -5.38
C ARG A 104 -6.40 -13.82 -4.24
N LYS A 105 -5.81 -12.73 -3.77
CA LYS A 105 -4.92 -12.73 -2.59
C LYS A 105 -5.66 -13.26 -1.36
N ALA A 106 -6.86 -12.75 -1.08
CA ALA A 106 -7.68 -13.18 0.05
C ALA A 106 -8.08 -14.66 -0.04
N ALA A 107 -8.39 -15.16 -1.24
CA ALA A 107 -8.79 -16.54 -1.46
C ALA A 107 -7.64 -17.54 -1.25
N LEU A 108 -6.41 -17.18 -1.64
CA LEU A 108 -5.23 -18.03 -1.54
C LEU A 108 -4.49 -17.88 -0.21
N PHE A 109 -4.41 -16.67 0.29
CA PHE A 109 -3.56 -16.28 1.41
C PHE A 109 -4.36 -15.40 2.38
N PRO A 110 -5.36 -15.96 3.09
CA PRO A 110 -6.26 -15.16 3.93
C PRO A 110 -5.53 -14.39 5.05
N GLN A 111 -4.27 -14.73 5.32
CA GLN A 111 -3.43 -14.13 6.35
C GLN A 111 -2.36 -13.17 5.79
N THR A 112 -2.37 -12.86 4.49
CA THR A 112 -1.28 -12.12 3.85
C THR A 112 -1.72 -10.90 3.04
N SER A 113 -3.00 -10.60 2.98
CA SER A 113 -3.48 -9.43 2.27
C SER A 113 -3.26 -8.17 3.11
N SER A 114 -2.15 -7.48 2.88
CA SER A 114 -1.78 -6.26 3.60
C SER A 114 -2.65 -5.06 3.23
N GLU A 115 -3.15 -4.99 2.00
CA GLU A 115 -3.97 -3.85 1.54
C GLU A 115 -5.36 -3.79 2.18
N VAL A 116 -5.86 -4.91 2.70
CA VAL A 116 -7.23 -5.02 3.15
C VAL A 116 -7.43 -5.70 4.51
N ASP A 117 -6.41 -6.32 5.08
CA ASP A 117 -6.56 -7.03 6.36
C ASP A 117 -5.48 -6.67 7.39
N ARG A 118 -5.89 -6.50 8.65
CA ARG A 118 -5.02 -6.36 9.83
C ARG A 118 -5.43 -7.39 10.86
N PHE A 119 -4.45 -7.96 11.57
CA PHE A 119 -4.70 -8.94 12.64
C PHE A 119 -4.97 -8.28 14.00
N GLY A 120 -4.56 -7.04 14.18
CA GLY A 120 -4.76 -6.32 15.43
C GLY A 120 -4.10 -4.96 15.45
N ASP A 121 -4.10 -4.33 16.64
CA ASP A 121 -3.60 -2.96 16.83
C ASP A 121 -2.07 -2.83 16.78
N PHE A 122 -1.35 -3.95 16.75
CA PHE A 122 0.09 -3.96 16.52
C PHE A 122 0.47 -3.79 15.03
N GLU A 123 -0.52 -3.83 14.14
CA GLU A 123 -0.37 -3.60 12.72
C GLU A 123 -0.90 -2.22 12.33
N ARG A 124 -0.12 -1.48 11.57
CA ARG A 124 -0.43 -0.14 11.09
C ARG A 124 -0.49 -0.10 9.57
N ASN A 125 -1.45 0.65 9.08
CA ASN A 125 -1.59 1.06 7.68
C ASN A 125 -2.11 2.49 7.64
N GLY A 126 -2.50 2.99 6.49
CA GLY A 126 -2.99 4.36 6.34
C GLY A 126 -4.47 4.60 6.64
N GLN A 127 -5.20 3.62 7.21
CA GLN A 127 -6.64 3.79 7.45
C GLN A 127 -6.99 4.90 8.45
N ALA A 128 -6.07 5.22 9.38
CA ALA A 128 -6.24 6.29 10.36
C ALA A 128 -5.77 7.67 9.84
N MET A 129 -5.22 7.76 8.65
CA MET A 129 -4.74 9.01 8.07
C MET A 129 -5.90 9.93 7.69
N HIS A 130 -5.65 11.23 7.73
CA HIS A 130 -6.62 12.23 7.28
C HIS A 130 -6.89 12.12 5.78
N ASP A 131 -8.06 12.59 5.37
CA ASP A 131 -8.45 12.66 3.97
C ASP A 131 -7.41 13.41 3.13
N ARG A 132 -7.11 12.87 1.94
CA ARG A 132 -6.08 13.36 0.99
C ARG A 132 -4.64 13.35 1.51
N LEU A 133 -4.35 12.66 2.61
CA LEU A 133 -3.01 12.53 3.14
C LEU A 133 -2.42 11.16 2.80
N PHE A 134 -1.20 11.15 2.25
CA PHE A 134 -0.51 9.94 1.84
C PHE A 134 0.90 9.87 2.39
N LEU A 135 1.33 8.67 2.75
CA LEU A 135 2.70 8.38 3.16
C LEU A 135 3.42 7.58 2.06
N LEU A 136 4.60 8.05 1.68
CA LEU A 136 5.49 7.31 0.78
C LEU A 136 6.32 6.29 1.53
N THR A 137 6.30 5.05 1.05
CA THR A 137 7.14 3.99 1.58
C THR A 137 7.84 3.22 0.47
N PHE A 138 9.02 2.69 0.78
CA PHE A 138 9.92 2.09 -0.19
C PHE A 138 10.47 0.77 0.34
N ASP A 139 10.20 -0.32 -0.36
CA ASP A 139 10.72 -1.64 -0.01
C ASP A 139 12.02 -1.93 -0.75
N SER A 140 12.97 -2.59 -0.07
CA SER A 140 14.10 -3.22 -0.72
C SER A 140 13.75 -4.66 -1.05
N ALA A 141 13.40 -4.96 -2.31
CA ALA A 141 13.27 -6.34 -2.77
C ALA A 141 14.62 -7.04 -2.79
N ALA A 142 14.59 -8.36 -2.57
CA ALA A 142 15.79 -9.18 -2.53
C ALA A 142 16.64 -9.08 -3.82
N ASN A 143 17.95 -8.92 -3.64
CA ASN A 143 19.01 -9.18 -4.63
C ASN A 143 18.87 -8.52 -6.01
N ALA A 144 18.03 -7.50 -6.17
CA ALA A 144 17.88 -6.81 -7.43
C ALA A 144 18.84 -5.62 -7.53
N LEU A 145 19.56 -5.52 -8.63
CA LEU A 145 20.19 -4.31 -9.11
C LEU A 145 19.30 -3.77 -10.26
N PRO A 146 19.15 -2.47 -10.42
CA PRO A 146 19.84 -1.39 -9.72
C PRO A 146 19.24 -1.07 -8.35
N ASP A 147 20.05 -0.45 -7.46
CA ASP A 147 19.61 0.09 -6.18
C ASP A 147 19.42 1.61 -6.29
N ASN A 148 18.18 2.04 -6.25
CA ASN A 148 17.81 3.43 -6.43
C ASN A 148 17.59 4.19 -5.10
N THR A 149 17.92 3.59 -3.96
CA THR A 149 17.72 4.19 -2.63
C THR A 149 18.31 5.60 -2.53
N ALA A 150 19.55 5.79 -2.96
CA ALA A 150 20.21 7.09 -2.88
C ALA A 150 19.50 8.14 -3.77
N TRP A 151 19.09 7.73 -4.97
CA TRP A 151 18.37 8.62 -5.89
C TRP A 151 16.99 9.02 -5.33
N VAL A 152 16.22 8.06 -4.79
CA VAL A 152 14.89 8.32 -4.20
C VAL A 152 15.04 9.26 -3.00
N SER A 153 15.94 8.96 -2.09
CA SER A 153 16.19 9.79 -0.90
C SER A 153 16.59 11.24 -1.27
N GLU A 154 17.46 11.40 -2.25
CA GLU A 154 17.85 12.73 -2.74
C GLU A 154 16.69 13.47 -3.41
N TYR A 155 15.89 12.74 -4.21
CA TYR A 155 14.70 13.32 -4.86
C TYR A 155 13.71 13.85 -3.82
N LEU A 156 13.39 13.05 -2.79
CA LEU A 156 12.49 13.47 -1.72
C LEU A 156 13.02 14.68 -0.94
N ARG A 157 14.30 14.68 -0.58
CA ARG A 157 14.92 15.83 0.10
C ARG A 157 14.83 17.13 -0.72
N LYS A 158 15.09 17.04 -2.03
CA LYS A 158 14.95 18.20 -2.93
C LYS A 158 13.53 18.73 -3.02
N ALA A 159 12.55 17.84 -2.87
CA ALA A 159 11.14 18.18 -2.82
C ALA A 159 10.65 18.60 -1.42
N ASN A 160 11.54 18.66 -0.42
CA ASN A 160 11.22 18.87 1.00
C ASN A 160 10.19 17.85 1.52
N MET A 161 10.39 16.59 1.17
CA MET A 161 9.56 15.44 1.52
C MET A 161 10.38 14.36 2.20
N SER A 162 9.71 13.52 2.96
CA SER A 162 10.29 12.33 3.57
C SER A 162 9.52 11.06 3.18
N GLY A 163 10.15 9.92 3.36
CA GLY A 163 9.55 8.61 3.16
C GLY A 163 10.16 7.56 4.08
N THR A 164 9.44 6.46 4.29
CA THR A 164 9.94 5.34 5.10
C THR A 164 10.53 4.25 4.20
N PHE A 165 11.80 3.95 4.40
CA PHE A 165 12.51 2.88 3.70
C PHE A 165 12.53 1.62 4.56
N PHE A 166 11.97 0.53 4.06
CA PHE A 166 12.03 -0.77 4.72
C PHE A 166 13.19 -1.58 4.15
N VAL A 167 14.19 -1.86 4.98
CA VAL A 167 15.46 -2.45 4.55
C VAL A 167 15.67 -3.87 5.08
N LEU A 168 16.42 -4.68 4.33
CA LEU A 168 16.89 -5.98 4.77
C LEU A 168 18.21 -5.83 5.52
N GLY A 169 18.35 -6.49 6.68
CA GLY A 169 19.59 -6.45 7.46
C GLY A 169 20.79 -6.91 6.68
N LYS A 170 20.65 -7.96 5.87
CA LYS A 170 21.72 -8.49 4.99
C LYS A 170 22.21 -7.47 3.96
N ASP A 171 21.29 -6.67 3.38
CA ASP A 171 21.63 -5.62 2.40
C ASP A 171 22.39 -4.48 3.08
N ILE A 172 21.94 -4.06 4.27
CA ILE A 172 22.66 -3.03 5.06
C ILE A 172 24.06 -3.53 5.45
N GLN A 173 24.19 -4.77 5.90
CA GLN A 173 25.48 -5.35 6.22
C GLN A 173 26.40 -5.39 5.00
N ALA A 174 25.90 -5.80 3.85
CA ALA A 174 26.68 -5.83 2.60
C ALA A 174 27.17 -4.42 2.21
N ARG A 175 26.32 -3.41 2.31
CA ARG A 175 26.73 -2.02 2.03
C ARG A 175 27.81 -1.51 2.98
N LEU A 176 27.79 -1.93 4.24
CA LEU A 176 28.81 -1.55 5.24
C LEU A 176 30.17 -2.22 4.98
N THR A 177 30.24 -3.29 4.18
CA THR A 177 31.53 -3.86 3.74
C THR A 177 32.16 -3.07 2.58
N GLU A 178 31.34 -2.36 1.81
CA GLU A 178 31.76 -1.60 0.62
C GLU A 178 31.91 -0.10 0.90
N ARG A 179 31.17 0.44 1.87
CA ARG A 179 31.05 1.86 2.15
C ARG A 179 31.08 2.15 3.65
N SER A 180 31.46 3.39 4.00
CA SER A 180 31.47 3.83 5.40
C SER A 180 30.06 3.99 5.99
N VAL A 181 29.96 3.94 7.32
CA VAL A 181 28.72 4.26 8.05
C VAL A 181 28.22 5.66 7.71
N ALA A 182 29.12 6.65 7.60
CA ALA A 182 28.78 8.02 7.24
C ALA A 182 28.13 8.12 5.84
N ASN A 183 28.58 7.31 4.87
CA ASN A 183 27.95 7.22 3.56
C ASN A 183 26.53 6.64 3.64
N LEU A 184 26.33 5.62 4.46
CA LEU A 184 25.01 5.04 4.71
C LEU A 184 24.07 6.04 5.36
N GLN A 185 24.51 6.77 6.39
CA GLN A 185 23.75 7.81 7.06
C GLN A 185 23.39 8.97 6.11
N SER A 186 24.33 9.38 5.27
CA SER A 186 24.07 10.40 4.22
C SER A 186 23.00 9.93 3.22
N THR A 187 22.99 8.63 2.87
CA THR A 187 21.98 8.07 1.96
C THR A 187 20.58 8.22 2.52
N TYR A 188 20.38 7.98 3.81
CA TYR A 188 19.06 8.07 4.44
C TYR A 188 18.78 9.41 5.14
N SER A 189 19.62 10.41 4.96
CA SER A 189 19.43 11.74 5.60
C SER A 189 18.03 12.28 5.36
N ALA A 190 17.34 12.75 6.40
CA ALA A 190 15.96 13.22 6.40
C ALA A 190 14.91 12.17 5.94
N GLN A 191 15.25 10.88 6.06
CA GLN A 191 14.33 9.78 5.76
C GLN A 191 14.19 8.86 6.97
N CYS A 192 13.09 8.11 7.05
CA CYS A 192 12.88 7.09 8.07
C CYS A 192 13.32 5.71 7.56
N VAL A 193 13.83 4.88 8.45
CA VAL A 193 14.28 3.52 8.13
C VAL A 193 13.65 2.52 9.09
N GLY A 194 12.74 1.70 8.57
CA GLY A 194 12.23 0.50 9.20
C GLY A 194 12.94 -0.75 8.67
N VAL A 195 12.55 -1.93 9.15
CA VAL A 195 13.18 -3.20 8.75
C VAL A 195 12.19 -4.14 8.06
N GLN A 196 12.71 -4.99 7.14
CA GLN A 196 11.97 -6.10 6.51
C GLN A 196 12.46 -7.49 6.99
N GLY A 197 13.21 -7.54 8.07
CA GLY A 197 13.91 -8.73 8.53
C GLY A 197 15.33 -8.82 7.94
N TRP A 198 16.01 -9.96 8.23
CA TRP A 198 17.41 -10.14 7.82
C TRP A 198 17.56 -10.36 6.32
N GLU A 199 16.69 -11.21 5.75
CA GLU A 199 16.65 -11.52 4.33
C GLU A 199 15.22 -11.53 3.80
N PHE A 200 15.06 -11.38 2.48
CA PHE A 200 13.75 -11.39 1.82
C PHE A 200 13.17 -12.81 1.82
N ARG A 201 12.43 -13.11 2.88
CA ARG A 201 11.80 -14.41 3.10
C ARG A 201 10.47 -14.24 3.83
N SER A 202 9.48 -15.06 3.49
CA SER A 202 8.21 -15.07 4.21
C SER A 202 8.42 -15.36 5.71
N HIS A 203 7.91 -14.49 6.56
CA HIS A 203 7.96 -14.64 8.01
C HIS A 203 6.76 -15.43 8.56
N SER A 204 5.79 -15.85 7.72
CA SER A 204 4.59 -16.56 8.16
C SER A 204 4.86 -17.98 8.67
N HIS A 205 5.77 -18.72 8.04
CA HIS A 205 6.07 -20.12 8.37
C HIS A 205 7.54 -20.39 8.72
N TRP A 206 8.39 -19.36 8.70
CA TRP A 206 9.81 -19.50 9.01
C TRP A 206 10.02 -19.60 10.52
N GLN A 207 10.78 -20.59 11.00
CA GLN A 207 11.02 -20.79 12.44
C GLN A 207 11.86 -19.68 13.04
N ASP A 208 12.89 -19.21 12.32
CA ASP A 208 13.84 -18.19 12.80
C ASP A 208 13.37 -16.74 12.52
N TRP A 209 12.09 -16.54 12.27
CA TRP A 209 11.55 -15.23 11.91
C TRP A 209 11.82 -14.16 12.97
N GLN A 210 11.77 -14.52 14.26
CA GLN A 210 12.03 -13.58 15.35
C GLN A 210 13.49 -13.13 15.37
N ASP A 211 14.43 -14.06 15.14
CA ASP A 211 15.85 -13.75 15.05
C ASP A 211 16.14 -12.85 13.85
N SER A 212 15.53 -13.13 12.71
CA SER A 212 15.59 -12.29 11.51
C SER A 212 15.21 -10.84 11.81
N VAL A 213 14.11 -10.63 12.52
CA VAL A 213 13.64 -9.29 12.90
C VAL A 213 14.60 -8.64 13.89
N ARG A 214 14.97 -9.32 15.00
CA ARG A 214 15.87 -8.77 16.04
C ARG A 214 17.21 -8.31 15.46
N ARG A 215 17.88 -9.18 14.71
CA ARG A 215 19.19 -8.87 14.09
C ARG A 215 19.13 -7.65 13.18
N SER A 216 18.05 -7.53 12.41
CA SER A 216 17.86 -6.38 11.53
C SER A 216 17.65 -5.09 12.31
N VAL A 217 16.83 -5.13 13.36
CA VAL A 217 16.60 -3.98 14.24
C VAL A 217 17.89 -3.53 14.93
N GLU A 218 18.65 -4.46 15.51
CA GLU A 218 19.93 -4.15 16.16
C GLU A 218 20.92 -3.47 15.20
N LEU A 219 21.05 -4.02 13.99
CA LEU A 219 21.95 -3.48 12.97
C LEU A 219 21.52 -2.07 12.53
N VAL A 220 20.25 -1.90 12.15
CA VAL A 220 19.74 -0.63 11.64
C VAL A 220 19.75 0.43 12.74
N LYS A 221 19.23 0.14 13.93
CA LYS A 221 19.24 1.05 15.08
C LYS A 221 20.66 1.45 15.48
N GLY A 222 21.62 0.52 15.43
CA GLY A 222 23.03 0.78 15.78
C GLY A 222 23.79 1.60 14.73
N LYS A 223 23.40 1.54 13.44
CA LYS A 223 24.10 2.25 12.35
C LYS A 223 23.39 3.49 11.84
N LEU A 224 22.07 3.56 12.01
CA LEU A 224 21.19 4.64 11.56
C LEU A 224 20.30 5.13 12.72
N PRO A 225 20.84 5.48 13.89
CA PRO A 225 20.03 5.81 15.08
C PRO A 225 19.09 6.99 14.86
N GLU A 226 19.49 7.98 14.08
CA GLU A 226 18.71 9.18 13.75
C GLU A 226 17.55 8.91 12.78
N ASN A 227 17.65 7.83 11.99
CA ASN A 227 16.69 7.49 10.95
C ASN A 227 15.77 6.33 11.36
N PHE A 228 16.21 5.53 12.33
CA PHE A 228 15.50 4.32 12.72
C PHE A 228 14.11 4.65 13.28
N VAL A 229 13.10 4.01 12.72
CA VAL A 229 11.74 3.97 13.26
C VAL A 229 11.40 2.52 13.65
N PRO A 230 10.67 2.30 14.78
CA PRO A 230 10.41 0.96 15.30
C PRO A 230 9.33 0.22 14.50
N LEU A 231 9.56 0.08 13.21
CA LEU A 231 8.63 -0.53 12.26
C LEU A 231 9.24 -1.75 11.58
N PHE A 232 8.45 -2.81 11.48
CA PHE A 232 8.75 -3.99 10.69
C PHE A 232 7.74 -4.14 9.58
N ARG A 233 8.20 -4.30 8.33
CA ARG A 233 7.33 -4.66 7.20
C ARG A 233 7.63 -6.07 6.74
N PRO A 234 6.65 -6.98 6.83
CA PRO A 234 6.85 -8.35 6.38
C PRO A 234 7.03 -8.40 4.86
N PRO A 235 8.04 -9.13 4.34
CA PRO A 235 8.18 -9.38 2.91
C PRO A 235 6.88 -9.92 2.29
N ASP A 236 6.44 -9.34 1.16
CA ASP A 236 5.18 -9.65 0.48
C ASP A 236 3.92 -9.54 1.38
N GLY A 237 4.01 -8.85 2.52
CA GLY A 237 2.94 -8.80 3.51
C GLY A 237 2.69 -10.12 4.26
N GLN A 238 3.54 -11.13 4.05
CA GLN A 238 3.37 -12.47 4.63
C GLN A 238 3.81 -12.50 6.09
N ARG A 239 2.87 -12.68 6.98
CA ARG A 239 3.04 -12.55 8.42
C ARG A 239 2.21 -13.53 9.23
N ARG A 240 2.37 -13.51 10.52
CA ARG A 240 1.73 -14.41 11.48
C ARG A 240 0.68 -13.66 12.29
N SER A 241 -0.48 -14.29 12.50
CA SER A 241 -1.53 -13.77 13.37
C SER A 241 -1.18 -13.86 14.87
N ASP A 242 -0.24 -14.75 15.24
CA ASP A 242 0.21 -14.99 16.62
C ASP A 242 1.47 -14.17 17.01
N ALA A 243 1.84 -13.16 16.24
CA ALA A 243 3.09 -12.43 16.42
C ALA A 243 2.98 -11.20 17.34
N GLU A 244 1.78 -10.83 17.79
CA GLU A 244 1.53 -9.61 18.58
C GLU A 244 2.41 -9.51 19.83
N GLY A 245 2.48 -10.58 20.61
CA GLY A 245 3.29 -10.62 21.84
C GLY A 245 4.78 -10.35 21.58
N PHE A 246 5.32 -10.87 20.48
CA PHE A 246 6.71 -10.61 20.08
C PHE A 246 6.92 -9.13 19.71
N PHE A 247 6.08 -8.56 18.85
CA PHE A 247 6.24 -7.17 18.44
C PHE A 247 6.06 -6.19 19.60
N LYS A 248 5.09 -6.41 20.46
CA LYS A 248 4.92 -5.63 21.70
C LYS A 248 6.15 -5.70 22.62
N ALA A 249 6.71 -6.90 22.81
CA ALA A 249 7.90 -7.08 23.65
C ALA A 249 9.16 -6.42 23.06
N GLN A 250 9.23 -6.26 21.74
CA GLN A 250 10.32 -5.57 21.05
C GLN A 250 10.07 -4.06 20.89
N GLY A 251 8.90 -3.54 21.30
CA GLY A 251 8.50 -2.16 21.04
C GLY A 251 8.36 -1.84 19.55
N LEU A 252 8.02 -2.84 18.73
CA LEU A 252 7.87 -2.72 17.28
C LEU A 252 6.39 -2.75 16.88
N GLN A 253 6.09 -2.12 15.76
CA GLN A 253 4.82 -2.26 15.05
C GLN A 253 5.04 -2.84 13.66
N VAL A 254 4.04 -3.56 13.16
CA VAL A 254 4.04 -4.06 11.80
C VAL A 254 3.48 -2.98 10.88
N ALA A 255 4.27 -2.55 9.89
CA ALA A 255 3.89 -1.53 8.92
C ALA A 255 3.39 -2.19 7.63
N LEU A 256 2.14 -1.98 7.32
CA LEU A 256 1.48 -2.44 6.11
C LEU A 256 1.30 -1.29 5.12
N TRP A 257 0.63 -1.53 4.00
CA TRP A 257 0.33 -0.52 2.98
C TRP A 257 -1.11 -0.65 2.50
N ASP A 258 -1.61 0.41 1.89
CA ASP A 258 -2.96 0.50 1.31
C ASP A 258 -2.92 0.46 -0.21
N ILE A 259 -1.82 0.93 -0.81
CA ILE A 259 -1.63 1.06 -2.24
C ILE A 259 -0.29 0.44 -2.62
N ASP A 260 -0.34 -0.66 -3.38
CA ASP A 260 0.84 -1.31 -3.96
C ASP A 260 1.05 -0.78 -5.39
N ALA A 261 2.20 -0.17 -5.62
CA ALA A 261 2.57 0.33 -6.95
C ALA A 261 2.79 -0.78 -7.97
N GLN A 262 3.00 -2.02 -7.53
CA GLN A 262 3.31 -3.19 -8.38
C GLN A 262 4.48 -2.96 -9.35
N ASP A 263 5.41 -2.12 -8.94
CA ASP A 263 6.61 -1.79 -9.71
C ASP A 263 7.75 -2.82 -9.52
N GLY A 264 7.53 -3.82 -8.66
CA GLY A 264 8.46 -4.94 -8.46
C GLY A 264 8.35 -6.02 -9.53
N ALA A 265 9.47 -6.72 -9.80
CA ALA A 265 9.54 -7.94 -10.62
C ALA A 265 8.94 -7.82 -12.04
N GLY A 266 8.91 -6.63 -12.64
CA GLY A 266 8.48 -6.45 -14.04
C GLY A 266 6.98 -6.65 -14.29
N LYS A 267 6.16 -6.60 -13.26
CA LYS A 267 4.69 -6.76 -13.38
C LYS A 267 4.06 -5.65 -14.21
N LEU A 268 4.42 -4.40 -13.90
CA LEU A 268 3.95 -3.21 -14.62
C LEU A 268 5.12 -2.39 -15.15
N LYS A 269 4.91 -1.70 -16.28
CA LYS A 269 5.82 -0.66 -16.73
C LYS A 269 5.71 0.56 -15.80
N ALA A 270 6.75 1.39 -15.75
CA ALA A 270 6.80 2.56 -14.86
C ALA A 270 5.58 3.49 -14.97
N ASN A 271 5.14 3.78 -16.19
CA ASN A 271 3.96 4.61 -16.44
C ASN A 271 2.64 3.92 -15.99
N GLN A 272 2.53 2.61 -16.15
CA GLN A 272 1.36 1.85 -15.69
C GLN A 272 1.31 1.79 -14.15
N SER A 273 2.46 1.59 -13.51
CA SER A 273 2.61 1.66 -12.05
C SER A 273 2.19 3.04 -11.52
N ALA A 274 2.69 4.12 -12.12
CA ALA A 274 2.34 5.49 -11.75
C ALA A 274 0.83 5.78 -11.90
N GLN A 275 0.23 5.37 -13.01
CA GLN A 275 -1.21 5.50 -13.26
C GLN A 275 -2.05 4.68 -12.28
N ARG A 276 -1.58 3.45 -11.96
CA ARG A 276 -2.21 2.61 -10.93
C ARG A 276 -2.23 3.31 -9.59
N VAL A 277 -1.08 3.82 -9.13
CA VAL A 277 -0.98 4.53 -7.85
C VAL A 277 -1.94 5.72 -7.83
N LEU A 278 -1.92 6.58 -8.85
CA LEU A 278 -2.82 7.73 -8.92
C LEU A 278 -4.30 7.32 -8.88
N THR A 279 -4.68 6.29 -9.65
CA THR A 279 -6.07 5.81 -9.65
C THR A 279 -6.50 5.28 -8.28
N LEU A 280 -5.61 4.56 -7.59
CA LEU A 280 -5.89 4.06 -6.24
C LEU A 280 -5.89 5.18 -5.19
N MET A 281 -5.05 6.21 -5.34
CA MET A 281 -5.11 7.42 -4.51
C MET A 281 -6.45 8.13 -4.63
N LEU A 282 -6.98 8.25 -5.85
CA LEU A 282 -8.31 8.84 -6.09
C LEU A 282 -9.44 7.96 -5.51
N LEU A 283 -9.29 6.64 -5.58
CA LEU A 283 -10.28 5.70 -5.03
C LEU A 283 -10.27 5.70 -3.49
N TRP A 284 -9.09 5.60 -2.89
CA TRP A 284 -8.94 5.40 -1.43
C TRP A 284 -8.75 6.68 -0.64
N ARG A 285 -8.46 7.80 -1.30
CA ARG A 285 -8.38 9.16 -0.76
C ARG A 285 -7.28 9.42 0.27
N HIS A 286 -6.77 8.43 0.95
CA HIS A 286 -5.66 8.48 1.90
C HIS A 286 -4.98 7.11 2.00
N GLY A 287 -3.79 7.06 2.54
CA GLY A 287 -3.14 5.78 2.83
C GLY A 287 -1.63 5.74 2.61
N VAL A 288 -1.07 4.58 2.90
CA VAL A 288 0.35 4.26 2.73
C VAL A 288 0.57 3.68 1.32
N ILE A 289 1.46 4.32 0.56
CA ILE A 289 1.85 3.89 -0.78
C ILE A 289 3.17 3.12 -0.69
N ASN A 290 3.22 1.95 -1.30
CA ASN A 290 4.44 1.14 -1.36
C ASN A 290 5.03 1.10 -2.77
N PHE A 291 6.28 1.58 -2.90
CA PHE A 291 7.15 1.45 -4.06
C PHE A 291 8.33 0.52 -3.77
N ASN A 292 9.02 0.09 -4.82
CA ASN A 292 10.22 -0.73 -4.73
C ASN A 292 11.44 0.04 -5.26
N VAL A 293 12.46 0.25 -4.41
CA VAL A 293 13.69 0.98 -4.80
C VAL A 293 14.64 0.16 -5.66
N LYS A 294 14.44 -1.15 -5.76
CA LYS A 294 15.28 -2.04 -6.58
C LYS A 294 14.84 -2.10 -8.06
N GLN A 295 13.93 -1.21 -8.47
CA GLN A 295 13.44 -1.12 -9.83
C GLN A 295 13.60 0.30 -10.37
N ASP A 296 14.06 0.43 -11.61
CA ASP A 296 14.21 1.76 -12.25
C ASP A 296 12.88 2.47 -12.51
N GLY A 297 11.78 1.73 -12.46
CA GLY A 297 10.43 2.27 -12.62
C GLY A 297 10.11 3.41 -11.64
N VAL A 298 10.64 3.36 -10.41
CA VAL A 298 10.42 4.39 -9.40
C VAL A 298 10.94 5.77 -9.84
N LYS A 299 12.04 5.82 -10.62
CA LYS A 299 12.60 7.08 -11.14
C LYS A 299 11.67 7.80 -12.12
N THR A 300 10.81 7.06 -12.78
CA THR A 300 9.80 7.61 -13.71
C THR A 300 8.48 7.83 -13.00
N ALA A 301 8.04 6.85 -12.20
CA ALA A 301 6.73 6.87 -11.56
C ALA A 301 6.61 7.98 -10.52
N LEU A 302 7.62 8.14 -9.64
CA LEU A 302 7.57 9.09 -8.54
C LEU A 302 7.51 10.55 -9.03
N PRO A 303 8.39 11.06 -9.93
CA PRO A 303 8.28 12.43 -10.45
C PRO A 303 6.98 12.70 -11.21
N TRP A 304 6.51 11.72 -11.98
CA TRP A 304 5.23 11.86 -12.68
C TRP A 304 4.08 12.00 -11.70
N LEU A 305 4.02 11.16 -10.67
CA LEU A 305 3.01 11.21 -9.63
C LEU A 305 3.02 12.57 -8.90
N MET A 306 4.20 13.06 -8.51
CA MET A 306 4.35 14.37 -7.86
C MET A 306 3.83 15.51 -8.75
N THR A 307 4.10 15.43 -10.05
CA THR A 307 3.59 16.43 -11.02
C THR A 307 2.06 16.39 -11.10
N GLN A 308 1.47 15.19 -11.20
CA GLN A 308 0.01 15.04 -11.29
C GLN A 308 -0.72 15.50 -10.03
N THR A 309 -0.09 15.39 -8.88
CA THR A 309 -0.72 15.69 -7.58
C THR A 309 -0.40 17.11 -7.07
N SER A 310 0.47 17.86 -7.72
CA SER A 310 0.99 19.16 -7.24
C SER A 310 -0.08 20.23 -6.98
N GLN A 311 -1.24 20.16 -7.63
CA GLN A 311 -2.34 21.13 -7.48
C GLN A 311 -3.66 20.48 -7.07
N SER A 312 -3.61 19.24 -6.58
CA SER A 312 -4.81 18.44 -6.30
C SER A 312 -5.32 18.55 -4.85
N GLY A 313 -4.62 19.31 -3.99
CA GLY A 313 -4.90 19.35 -2.55
C GLY A 313 -4.51 18.07 -1.81
N ILE A 314 -3.70 17.21 -2.43
CA ILE A 314 -3.09 16.05 -1.80
C ILE A 314 -1.92 16.50 -0.93
N GLY A 315 -1.88 16.00 0.32
CA GLY A 315 -0.77 16.17 1.25
C GLY A 315 0.11 14.91 1.31
N TRP A 316 1.37 15.12 1.63
CA TRP A 316 2.35 14.07 1.86
C TRP A 316 2.76 14.09 3.33
N GLU A 317 2.54 12.98 4.01
CA GLU A 317 2.83 12.84 5.44
C GLU A 317 4.33 12.73 5.67
N ASP A 318 4.79 13.33 6.78
CA ASP A 318 6.15 13.10 7.24
C ASP A 318 6.31 11.66 7.73
N CYS A 319 7.43 11.04 7.41
CA CYS A 319 7.67 9.65 7.75
C CYS A 319 7.76 9.39 9.26
N GLN A 320 8.02 10.42 10.08
CA GLN A 320 8.02 10.31 11.55
C GLN A 320 6.61 10.22 12.13
N ASP A 321 5.61 10.72 11.39
CA ASP A 321 4.21 10.77 11.83
C ASP A 321 3.32 9.69 11.19
N GLY A 322 3.72 9.15 10.07
CA GLY A 322 2.90 8.38 9.15
C GLY A 322 2.32 7.04 9.67
N PHE A 323 2.81 6.51 10.79
CA PHE A 323 2.34 5.26 11.42
C PHE A 323 1.97 5.44 12.90
N ARG A 324 1.59 6.64 13.31
CA ARG A 324 1.13 6.97 14.66
C ARG A 324 -0.30 6.56 14.94
#